data_78a3a829c7dbe14891fa85bbf4048aae
#
_entry.id   78a3a829c7dbe14891fa85bbf4048aae
#
_cell.length_a   1.000
_cell.length_b   1.000
_cell.length_c   1.000
_cell.angle_alpha   90.00
_cell.angle_beta   90.00
_cell.angle_gamma   90.00
#
_symmetry.space_group_name_H-M   'P 1'
#
loop_
_entity.id
_entity.type
_entity.pdbx_description
1 polymer ?
#
loop_
_entity_poly.entity_id
_entity_poly.type
_entity_poly.pdbx_seq_one_letter_code
_entity_poly.pdbx_strand_id
1 'polypeptide(L)'
;MPGAVWRPITINHTKGGQQSVRGVVVHIMDGTYAGTDSWFRNAKAKASSHFGTSRAGALCQWVDTADRAWAQADGNRTWLSVENEGRGGDALTDDQLDRNAEVLAWAHKTYGVPLQVADGPSGRGLGYHAMGGSAWGSHPSCPGSRVVAQLAEIVRRAKNLAGGTAPSDDEPSTYTPPKFPTGLAPNKAKPSAKTLQRALKAAGYMAKSVKESDNYGPQTQAAVVKFHNAHPQYRAARVTRDPAIGPRGWAALFRLAYGK
;
A
#
# COMPACT_ATOMS: atom_id res chain seq x y z
N MET A 1 9.31 -1.11 10.83
CA MET A 1 8.90 -0.17 9.77
C MET A 1 8.14 1.02 10.42
N PRO A 2 8.45 2.28 10.12
CA PRO A 2 7.64 3.41 10.58
C PRO A 2 6.21 3.31 10.06
N GLY A 3 5.22 3.66 10.89
CA GLY A 3 3.79 3.57 10.53
C GLY A 3 3.12 2.21 10.79
N ALA A 4 3.88 1.14 10.96
CA ALA A 4 3.34 -0.14 11.40
C ALA A 4 3.32 -0.21 12.93
N VAL A 5 2.22 -0.72 13.51
CA VAL A 5 2.14 -0.98 14.94
C VAL A 5 3.03 -2.17 15.26
N TRP A 6 4.05 -1.96 16.11
CA TRP A 6 4.95 -3.02 16.54
C TRP A 6 4.22 -3.99 17.49
N ARG A 7 4.07 -5.24 17.09
CA ARG A 7 3.38 -6.32 17.82
C ARG A 7 4.23 -7.59 17.82
N PRO A 8 5.45 -7.57 18.39
CA PRO A 8 6.40 -8.66 18.25
C PRO A 8 5.84 -9.99 18.72
N ILE A 9 6.19 -11.03 18.00
CA ILE A 9 6.08 -12.42 18.42
C ILE A 9 7.44 -12.91 18.90
N THR A 10 7.46 -13.84 19.87
CA THR A 10 8.70 -14.36 20.47
C THR A 10 9.07 -15.76 19.97
N ILE A 11 8.19 -16.36 19.16
CA ILE A 11 8.29 -17.71 18.60
C ILE A 11 7.96 -17.70 17.12
N ASN A 12 8.06 -18.83 16.45
CA ASN A 12 7.72 -19.01 15.02
C ASN A 12 8.48 -18.10 14.05
N HIS A 13 9.70 -17.70 14.42
CA HIS A 13 10.65 -17.01 13.53
C HIS A 13 12.08 -17.44 13.84
N THR A 14 13.02 -17.07 12.99
CA THR A 14 14.44 -17.34 13.22
C THR A 14 15.17 -16.03 13.38
N LYS A 15 15.68 -15.77 14.59
CA LYS A 15 16.42 -14.54 14.92
C LYS A 15 17.68 -14.42 14.03
N GLY A 16 17.89 -13.22 13.47
CA GLY A 16 19.02 -12.93 12.57
C GLY A 16 19.04 -13.77 11.29
N GLY A 17 17.91 -14.38 10.93
CA GLY A 17 17.85 -15.35 9.83
C GLY A 17 17.55 -14.76 8.45
N GLN A 18 17.31 -13.46 8.33
CA GLN A 18 17.12 -12.79 7.04
C GLN A 18 18.48 -12.55 6.37
N GLN A 19 18.68 -13.10 5.19
CA GLN A 19 19.97 -13.00 4.47
C GLN A 19 20.03 -11.78 3.56
N SER A 20 18.90 -11.47 2.91
CA SER A 20 18.76 -10.31 2.05
C SER A 20 17.26 -9.98 1.89
N VAL A 21 16.94 -8.86 1.26
CA VAL A 21 15.56 -8.50 0.93
C VAL A 21 15.45 -8.29 -0.58
N ARG A 22 14.96 -9.30 -1.29
CA ARG A 22 14.69 -9.24 -2.74
C ARG A 22 13.38 -8.54 -3.04
N GLY A 23 12.41 -8.67 -2.12
CA GLY A 23 11.08 -8.15 -2.33
C GLY A 23 10.14 -8.43 -1.16
N VAL A 24 8.86 -8.19 -1.43
CA VAL A 24 7.74 -8.38 -0.49
C VAL A 24 6.75 -9.37 -1.10
N VAL A 25 6.38 -10.40 -0.36
CA VAL A 25 5.40 -11.42 -0.76
C VAL A 25 4.04 -11.10 -0.15
N VAL A 26 3.02 -11.05 -0.99
CA VAL A 26 1.62 -10.87 -0.58
C VAL A 26 0.99 -12.23 -0.31
N HIS A 27 0.38 -12.35 0.87
CA HIS A 27 -0.38 -13.51 1.33
C HIS A 27 -1.82 -13.12 1.66
N ILE A 28 -2.67 -14.13 1.86
CA ILE A 28 -4.00 -14.00 2.44
C ILE A 28 -4.09 -14.87 3.70
N MET A 29 -4.59 -14.32 4.80
CA MET A 29 -4.62 -14.97 6.12
C MET A 29 -5.50 -16.22 6.16
N ASP A 30 -6.42 -16.33 5.22
CA ASP A 30 -7.57 -17.26 5.28
C ASP A 30 -8.33 -17.17 6.61
N GLY A 31 -8.37 -15.96 7.15
CA GLY A 31 -8.94 -15.67 8.48
C GLY A 31 -9.01 -14.18 8.78
N THR A 32 -9.20 -13.89 10.07
CA THR A 32 -9.26 -12.52 10.58
C THR A 32 -7.89 -12.03 11.06
N TYR A 33 -7.67 -10.71 11.01
CA TYR A 33 -6.47 -10.07 11.52
C TYR A 33 -6.16 -10.43 12.98
N ALA A 34 -7.16 -10.40 13.87
CA ALA A 34 -7.01 -10.78 15.27
C ALA A 34 -6.73 -12.28 15.46
N GLY A 35 -7.38 -13.12 14.65
CA GLY A 35 -7.16 -14.57 14.67
C GLY A 35 -5.73 -14.93 14.25
N THR A 36 -5.20 -14.29 13.21
CA THR A 36 -3.83 -14.49 12.74
C THR A 36 -2.80 -14.02 13.77
N ASP A 37 -3.03 -12.85 14.42
CA ASP A 37 -2.17 -12.38 15.51
C ASP A 37 -2.09 -13.41 16.65
N SER A 38 -3.24 -13.97 17.07
CA SER A 38 -3.30 -15.02 18.09
C SER A 38 -2.61 -16.31 17.62
N TRP A 39 -2.83 -16.69 16.36
CA TRP A 39 -2.26 -17.91 15.79
C TRP A 39 -0.74 -17.86 15.74
N PHE A 40 -0.15 -16.77 15.30
CA PHE A 40 1.31 -16.62 15.24
C PHE A 40 1.98 -16.63 16.62
N ARG A 41 1.24 -16.38 17.70
CA ARG A 41 1.69 -16.50 19.09
C ARG A 41 1.56 -17.91 19.66
N ASN A 42 1.00 -18.84 18.90
CA ASN A 42 0.85 -20.23 19.29
C ASN A 42 2.00 -21.07 18.69
N ALA A 43 2.70 -21.85 19.51
CA ALA A 43 3.80 -22.70 19.04
C ALA A 43 3.37 -23.75 17.99
N LYS A 44 2.09 -24.12 17.98
CA LYS A 44 1.53 -25.06 16.99
C LYS A 44 1.43 -24.44 15.59
N ALA A 45 1.44 -23.12 15.46
CA ALA A 45 1.33 -22.43 14.17
C ALA A 45 2.49 -22.79 13.22
N LYS A 46 3.70 -22.84 13.75
CA LYS A 46 4.93 -23.03 12.96
C LYS A 46 4.98 -22.13 11.70
N ALA A 47 4.33 -21.00 11.79
CA ALA A 47 4.18 -20.00 10.74
C ALA A 47 4.17 -18.59 11.33
N SER A 48 4.60 -17.62 10.53
CA SER A 48 4.56 -16.19 10.87
C SER A 48 4.72 -15.34 9.62
N SER A 49 4.52 -14.03 9.78
CA SER A 49 4.79 -13.03 8.74
C SER A 49 5.50 -11.82 9.35
N HIS A 50 6.21 -11.05 8.52
CA HIS A 50 6.78 -9.80 8.97
C HIS A 50 5.69 -8.78 9.27
N PHE A 51 4.74 -8.64 8.37
CA PHE A 51 3.66 -7.65 8.44
C PHE A 51 2.29 -8.29 8.34
N GLY A 52 1.28 -7.55 8.79
CA GLY A 52 -0.12 -7.91 8.59
C GLY A 52 -1.02 -6.70 8.42
N THR A 53 -2.05 -6.85 7.58
CA THR A 53 -3.04 -5.80 7.33
C THR A 53 -4.45 -6.28 7.65
N SER A 54 -5.25 -5.43 8.31
CA SER A 54 -6.69 -5.67 8.41
C SER A 54 -7.45 -5.13 7.19
N ARG A 55 -8.67 -5.60 6.97
CA ARG A 55 -9.56 -5.07 5.92
C ARG A 55 -9.87 -3.58 6.08
N ALA A 56 -9.79 -3.05 7.29
CA ALA A 56 -9.99 -1.65 7.63
C ALA A 56 -8.68 -0.82 7.64
N GLY A 57 -7.57 -1.38 7.14
CA GLY A 57 -6.32 -0.64 6.96
C GLY A 57 -5.43 -0.55 8.20
N ALA A 58 -5.66 -1.33 9.26
CA ALA A 58 -4.63 -1.46 10.29
C ALA A 58 -3.41 -2.16 9.69
N LEU A 59 -2.21 -1.71 10.08
CA LEU A 59 -0.93 -2.31 9.69
C LEU A 59 -0.13 -2.62 10.95
N CYS A 60 0.30 -3.87 11.10
CA CYS A 60 1.23 -4.25 12.15
C CYS A 60 2.51 -4.88 11.60
N GLN A 61 3.52 -4.95 12.46
CA GLN A 61 4.74 -5.71 12.24
C GLN A 61 4.92 -6.70 13.39
N TRP A 62 4.99 -8.01 13.06
CA TRP A 62 5.16 -9.10 14.03
C TRP A 62 6.60 -9.56 14.16
N VAL A 63 7.35 -9.58 13.04
CA VAL A 63 8.74 -10.04 13.01
C VAL A 63 9.64 -8.90 12.56
N ASP A 64 10.77 -8.72 13.22
CA ASP A 64 11.79 -7.76 12.77
C ASP A 64 12.32 -8.18 11.39
N THR A 65 12.60 -7.21 10.53
CA THR A 65 13.04 -7.50 9.17
C THR A 65 14.51 -7.97 9.05
N ALA A 66 15.25 -7.97 10.15
CA ALA A 66 16.52 -8.68 10.28
C ALA A 66 16.33 -10.15 10.66
N ASP A 67 15.14 -10.51 11.15
CA ASP A 67 14.76 -11.88 11.50
C ASP A 67 14.01 -12.53 10.34
N ARG A 68 14.07 -13.85 10.24
CA ARG A 68 13.37 -14.61 9.21
C ARG A 68 12.00 -15.03 9.70
N ALA A 69 10.94 -14.49 9.13
CA ALA A 69 9.60 -15.00 9.30
C ALA A 69 9.44 -16.38 8.62
N TRP A 70 8.48 -17.17 9.06
CA TRP A 70 8.18 -18.48 8.51
C TRP A 70 6.88 -18.41 7.68
N ALA A 71 6.96 -17.79 6.51
CA ALA A 71 5.79 -17.48 5.66
C ALA A 71 5.76 -18.29 4.34
N GLN A 72 6.92 -18.51 3.71
CA GLN A 72 7.01 -19.07 2.35
C GLN A 72 8.26 -19.97 2.18
N ALA A 73 8.49 -20.91 3.08
CA ALA A 73 9.55 -21.94 3.02
C ALA A 73 10.91 -21.40 2.52
N ASP A 74 11.43 -21.82 1.37
CA ASP A 74 12.74 -21.39 0.86
C ASP A 74 12.83 -19.89 0.60
N GLY A 75 11.70 -19.24 0.31
CA GLY A 75 11.61 -17.78 0.14
C GLY A 75 11.82 -16.98 1.42
N ASN A 76 11.66 -17.61 2.61
CA ASN A 76 11.78 -16.94 3.89
C ASN A 76 13.10 -16.20 4.10
N ARG A 77 14.20 -16.68 3.51
CA ARG A 77 15.55 -16.13 3.71
C ARG A 77 15.79 -14.82 2.96
N THR A 78 15.02 -14.58 1.91
CA THR A 78 15.30 -13.49 0.97
C THR A 78 14.10 -12.62 0.61
N TRP A 79 12.93 -12.90 1.20
CA TRP A 79 11.72 -12.13 0.97
C TRP A 79 11.07 -11.75 2.29
N LEU A 80 10.58 -10.53 2.37
CA LEU A 80 9.64 -10.13 3.42
C LEU A 80 8.25 -10.63 3.07
N SER A 81 7.34 -10.67 4.05
CA SER A 81 5.98 -11.15 3.87
C SER A 81 4.95 -10.20 4.47
N VAL A 82 3.79 -10.09 3.82
CA VAL A 82 2.61 -9.35 4.30
C VAL A 82 1.41 -10.28 4.25
N GLU A 83 0.84 -10.57 5.39
CA GLU A 83 -0.45 -11.25 5.51
C GLU A 83 -1.60 -10.25 5.45
N ASN A 84 -2.61 -10.57 4.67
CA ASN A 84 -3.77 -9.71 4.48
C ASN A 84 -5.03 -10.40 5.00
N GLU A 85 -5.78 -9.74 5.89
CA GLU A 85 -7.05 -10.24 6.39
C GLU A 85 -8.02 -10.53 5.24
N GLY A 86 -8.56 -11.74 5.21
CA GLY A 86 -9.49 -12.21 4.18
C GLY A 86 -9.42 -13.70 4.01
N ARG A 87 -10.18 -14.21 3.04
CA ARG A 87 -10.22 -15.64 2.69
C ARG A 87 -9.77 -15.86 1.26
N GLY A 88 -9.40 -17.09 0.94
CA GLY A 88 -9.08 -17.48 -0.43
C GLY A 88 -10.20 -17.07 -1.40
N GLY A 89 -9.81 -16.35 -2.47
CA GLY A 89 -10.74 -15.79 -3.46
C GLY A 89 -11.24 -14.37 -3.16
N ASP A 90 -11.00 -13.79 -1.99
CA ASP A 90 -11.26 -12.38 -1.74
C ASP A 90 -10.31 -11.48 -2.52
N ALA A 91 -10.78 -10.26 -2.85
CA ALA A 91 -9.92 -9.17 -3.26
C ALA A 91 -9.47 -8.37 -2.05
N LEU A 92 -8.31 -7.75 -2.12
CA LEU A 92 -7.87 -6.77 -1.12
C LEU A 92 -8.78 -5.54 -1.16
N THR A 93 -9.06 -4.98 0.00
CA THR A 93 -9.73 -3.67 0.11
C THR A 93 -8.78 -2.55 -0.33
N ASP A 94 -9.31 -1.37 -0.63
CA ASP A 94 -8.48 -0.20 -0.95
C ASP A 94 -7.49 0.13 0.18
N ASP A 95 -7.94 0.01 1.43
CA ASP A 95 -7.09 0.25 2.59
C ASP A 95 -5.95 -0.79 2.67
N GLN A 96 -6.21 -2.05 2.36
CA GLN A 96 -5.17 -3.09 2.29
C GLN A 96 -4.20 -2.84 1.12
N LEU A 97 -4.69 -2.40 -0.04
CA LEU A 97 -3.83 -2.02 -1.17
C LEU A 97 -2.88 -0.88 -0.77
N ASP A 98 -3.38 0.13 -0.05
CA ASP A 98 -2.56 1.23 0.46
C ASP A 98 -1.49 0.71 1.44
N ARG A 99 -1.84 -0.18 2.39
CA ARG A 99 -0.88 -0.73 3.36
C ARG A 99 0.20 -1.59 2.69
N ASN A 100 -0.16 -2.43 1.73
CA ASN A 100 0.83 -3.19 0.94
C ASN A 100 1.74 -2.25 0.14
N ALA A 101 1.21 -1.18 -0.42
CA ALA A 101 1.98 -0.17 -1.12
C ALA A 101 2.95 0.57 -0.20
N GLU A 102 2.53 0.91 1.03
CA GLU A 102 3.40 1.51 2.06
C GLU A 102 4.56 0.57 2.43
N VAL A 103 4.29 -0.73 2.62
CA VAL A 103 5.32 -1.73 2.91
C VAL A 103 6.30 -1.84 1.74
N LEU A 104 5.81 -1.91 0.50
CA LEU A 104 6.66 -2.01 -0.70
C LEU A 104 7.50 -0.75 -0.90
N ALA A 105 6.93 0.45 -0.75
CA ALA A 105 7.65 1.72 -0.86
C ALA A 105 8.72 1.86 0.23
N TRP A 106 8.42 1.44 1.45
CA TRP A 106 9.39 1.39 2.53
C TRP A 106 10.51 0.37 2.24
N ALA A 107 10.18 -0.83 1.75
CA ALA A 107 11.16 -1.83 1.37
C ALA A 107 12.05 -1.35 0.20
N HIS A 108 11.49 -0.59 -0.76
CA HIS A 108 12.25 0.09 -1.80
C HIS A 108 13.29 1.04 -1.20
N LYS A 109 12.86 1.93 -0.32
CA LYS A 109 13.74 2.93 0.31
C LYS A 109 14.82 2.29 1.20
N THR A 110 14.48 1.20 1.91
CA THR A 110 15.35 0.60 2.93
C THR A 110 16.30 -0.44 2.36
N TYR A 111 15.86 -1.22 1.37
CA TYR A 111 16.58 -2.39 0.84
C TYR A 111 16.81 -2.33 -0.67
N GLY A 112 16.41 -1.26 -1.35
CA GLY A 112 16.53 -1.14 -2.80
C GLY A 112 15.65 -2.15 -3.56
N VAL A 113 14.51 -2.57 -2.99
CA VAL A 113 13.55 -3.44 -3.68
C VAL A 113 12.96 -2.70 -4.87
N PRO A 114 13.02 -3.21 -6.11
CA PRO A 114 12.47 -2.51 -7.26
C PRO A 114 10.93 -2.44 -7.18
N LEU A 115 10.37 -1.29 -7.60
CA LEU A 115 8.93 -1.06 -7.61
C LEU A 115 8.30 -1.67 -8.88
N GLN A 116 8.24 -2.97 -8.92
CA GLN A 116 7.67 -3.78 -10.00
C GLN A 116 7.05 -5.05 -9.43
N VAL A 117 6.18 -5.69 -10.19
CA VAL A 117 5.78 -7.06 -9.90
C VAL A 117 6.95 -7.98 -10.26
N ALA A 118 7.29 -8.90 -9.36
CA ALA A 118 8.36 -9.86 -9.61
C ALA A 118 7.93 -10.87 -10.69
N ASP A 119 8.85 -11.24 -11.53
CA ASP A 119 8.66 -12.21 -12.62
C ASP A 119 8.76 -13.68 -12.15
N GLY A 120 9.13 -13.90 -10.87
CA GLY A 120 9.20 -15.21 -10.25
C GLY A 120 9.95 -15.20 -8.92
N PRO A 121 10.11 -16.36 -8.26
CA PRO A 121 10.72 -16.46 -6.94
C PRO A 121 12.21 -16.08 -6.92
N SER A 122 12.88 -16.15 -8.06
CA SER A 122 14.28 -15.70 -8.23
C SER A 122 14.39 -14.22 -8.59
N GLY A 123 13.29 -13.57 -8.91
CA GLY A 123 13.22 -12.16 -9.27
C GLY A 123 13.31 -11.22 -8.08
N ARG A 124 12.92 -9.95 -8.30
CA ARG A 124 12.89 -8.90 -7.28
C ARG A 124 11.64 -8.03 -7.43
N GLY A 125 11.09 -7.53 -6.33
CA GLY A 125 9.92 -6.65 -6.36
C GLY A 125 8.77 -7.12 -5.47
N LEU A 126 7.54 -6.95 -5.94
CA LEU A 126 6.32 -7.44 -5.27
C LEU A 126 5.98 -8.82 -5.83
N GLY A 127 6.04 -9.82 -4.97
CA GLY A 127 5.67 -11.19 -5.29
C GLY A 127 4.38 -11.63 -4.59
N TYR A 128 4.01 -12.88 -4.80
CA TYR A 128 2.89 -13.53 -4.15
C TYR A 128 3.23 -14.99 -3.83
N HIS A 129 2.59 -15.59 -2.83
CA HIS A 129 3.02 -16.89 -2.30
C HIS A 129 3.03 -18.00 -3.37
N ALA A 130 1.95 -18.13 -4.14
CA ALA A 130 1.84 -19.20 -5.15
C ALA A 130 2.93 -19.15 -6.24
N MET A 131 3.61 -18.02 -6.46
CA MET A 131 4.63 -17.92 -7.51
C MET A 131 5.85 -18.80 -7.24
N GLY A 132 6.09 -19.18 -5.97
CA GLY A 132 7.24 -20.01 -5.58
C GLY A 132 7.03 -21.51 -5.76
N GLY A 133 5.81 -21.95 -6.08
CA GLY A 133 5.50 -23.35 -6.31
C GLY A 133 5.90 -24.25 -5.14
N SER A 134 6.50 -25.42 -5.45
CA SER A 134 6.94 -26.39 -4.43
C SER A 134 8.05 -25.84 -3.53
N ALA A 135 8.94 -25.00 -4.03
CA ALA A 135 10.03 -24.40 -3.25
C ALA A 135 9.48 -23.49 -2.12
N TRP A 136 8.28 -22.93 -2.30
CA TRP A 136 7.62 -22.11 -1.29
C TRP A 136 6.46 -22.84 -0.58
N GLY A 137 6.50 -24.18 -0.54
CA GLY A 137 5.58 -24.99 0.24
C GLY A 137 4.28 -25.37 -0.46
N SER A 138 4.17 -25.17 -1.77
CA SER A 138 2.99 -25.61 -2.57
C SER A 138 1.66 -24.98 -2.09
N HIS A 139 1.57 -23.67 -2.06
CA HIS A 139 0.35 -22.93 -1.70
C HIS A 139 -0.32 -22.26 -2.93
N PRO A 140 -0.90 -23.03 -3.89
CA PRO A 140 -1.38 -22.50 -5.18
C PRO A 140 -2.55 -21.53 -5.05
N SER A 141 -3.30 -21.60 -3.95
CA SER A 141 -4.45 -20.71 -3.69
C SER A 141 -4.11 -19.44 -2.89
N CYS A 142 -2.85 -19.26 -2.44
CA CYS A 142 -2.45 -18.07 -1.70
C CYS A 142 -1.67 -17.09 -2.62
N PRO A 143 -2.09 -15.83 -2.72
CA PRO A 143 -3.23 -15.18 -2.06
C PRO A 143 -4.54 -15.25 -2.86
N GLY A 144 -4.58 -16.00 -3.96
CA GLY A 144 -5.71 -16.09 -4.88
C GLY A 144 -5.63 -15.14 -6.07
N SER A 145 -6.32 -15.50 -7.17
CA SER A 145 -6.21 -14.80 -8.46
C SER A 145 -6.66 -13.33 -8.41
N ARG A 146 -7.65 -13.00 -7.57
CA ARG A 146 -8.11 -11.61 -7.41
C ARG A 146 -7.05 -10.71 -6.79
N VAL A 147 -6.32 -11.21 -5.79
CA VAL A 147 -5.19 -10.48 -5.19
C VAL A 147 -4.04 -10.37 -6.18
N VAL A 148 -3.73 -11.45 -6.90
CA VAL A 148 -2.68 -11.43 -7.94
C VAL A 148 -2.99 -10.37 -9.01
N ALA A 149 -4.24 -10.23 -9.43
CA ALA A 149 -4.67 -9.19 -10.37
C ALA A 149 -4.51 -7.75 -9.82
N GLN A 150 -4.36 -7.59 -8.50
CA GLN A 150 -4.19 -6.29 -7.84
C GLN A 150 -2.71 -5.91 -7.61
N LEU A 151 -1.75 -6.80 -7.87
CA LEU A 151 -0.32 -6.52 -7.62
C LEU A 151 0.19 -5.29 -8.39
N ALA A 152 -0.22 -5.14 -9.63
CA ALA A 152 0.16 -3.96 -10.43
C ALA A 152 -0.36 -2.64 -9.82
N GLU A 153 -1.54 -2.68 -9.20
CA GLU A 153 -2.11 -1.53 -8.49
C GLU A 153 -1.34 -1.20 -7.21
N ILE A 154 -0.92 -2.22 -6.44
CA ILE A 154 -0.05 -2.04 -5.27
C ILE A 154 1.27 -1.38 -5.70
N VAL A 155 1.91 -1.89 -6.77
CA VAL A 155 3.15 -1.31 -7.31
C VAL A 155 2.95 0.13 -7.76
N ARG A 156 1.85 0.44 -8.44
CA ARG A 156 1.52 1.80 -8.86
C ARG A 156 1.39 2.76 -7.66
N ARG A 157 0.68 2.32 -6.61
CA ARG A 157 0.55 3.08 -5.35
C ARG A 157 1.92 3.25 -4.67
N ALA A 158 2.73 2.21 -4.63
CA ALA A 158 4.08 2.27 -4.04
C ALA A 158 5.01 3.22 -4.80
N LYS A 159 4.94 3.27 -6.14
CA LYS A 159 5.66 4.26 -6.95
C LYS A 159 5.27 5.68 -6.58
N ASN A 160 3.97 5.95 -6.40
CA ASN A 160 3.49 7.25 -5.97
C ASN A 160 4.01 7.63 -4.57
N LEU A 161 4.15 6.66 -3.68
CA LEU A 161 4.69 6.87 -2.33
C LEU A 161 6.22 7.05 -2.32
N ALA A 162 6.94 6.30 -3.14
CA ALA A 162 8.40 6.30 -3.19
C ALA A 162 8.96 7.40 -4.10
N GLY A 163 8.27 7.63 -5.20
CA GLY A 163 8.61 8.69 -6.14
C GLY A 163 8.28 10.09 -5.65
N GLY A 164 7.71 10.23 -4.45
CA GLY A 164 7.48 11.40 -3.60
C GLY A 164 7.53 12.82 -4.13
N THR A 165 7.97 12.98 -5.32
CA THR A 165 7.81 14.17 -6.13
C THR A 165 6.48 14.02 -6.89
N ALA A 166 5.40 14.55 -6.34
CA ALA A 166 4.56 15.29 -7.25
C ALA A 166 5.52 16.04 -8.19
N PRO A 167 5.27 16.06 -9.50
CA PRO A 167 6.10 16.82 -10.40
C PRO A 167 6.41 18.16 -9.72
N SER A 168 7.69 18.47 -9.51
CA SER A 168 8.08 19.79 -9.03
C SER A 168 7.41 20.77 -9.97
N ASP A 169 7.05 21.95 -9.51
CA ASP A 169 6.52 22.99 -10.39
C ASP A 169 7.52 23.30 -11.54
N ASP A 170 8.74 22.77 -11.46
CA ASP A 170 9.86 22.91 -12.40
C ASP A 170 10.06 21.74 -13.39
N GLU A 171 9.36 20.59 -13.26
CA GLU A 171 9.39 19.54 -14.29
C GLU A 171 8.57 19.99 -15.52
N PRO A 172 9.13 19.96 -16.74
CA PRO A 172 8.42 20.35 -17.94
C PRO A 172 7.35 19.31 -18.33
N SER A 173 6.26 19.28 -17.59
CA SER A 173 5.06 18.54 -17.99
C SER A 173 4.35 19.33 -19.09
N THR A 174 4.12 18.70 -20.23
CA THR A 174 3.29 19.27 -21.30
C THR A 174 1.83 19.44 -20.89
N TYR A 175 1.43 18.84 -19.75
CA TYR A 175 0.08 18.94 -19.20
C TYR A 175 -0.10 20.19 -18.34
N THR A 176 -0.98 21.09 -18.76
CA THR A 176 -1.38 22.26 -17.97
C THR A 176 -2.58 21.92 -17.07
N PRO A 177 -2.41 21.87 -15.73
CA PRO A 177 -3.51 21.64 -14.82
C PRO A 177 -4.60 22.72 -14.95
N PRO A 178 -5.87 22.37 -14.79
CA PRO A 178 -6.94 23.38 -14.79
C PRO A 178 -6.76 24.32 -13.60
N LYS A 179 -7.16 25.59 -13.79
CA LYS A 179 -7.11 26.61 -12.73
C LYS A 179 -7.84 26.12 -11.48
N PHE A 180 -7.27 26.37 -10.30
CA PHE A 180 -7.91 26.03 -9.03
C PHE A 180 -9.25 26.75 -8.91
N PRO A 181 -10.36 26.00 -8.65
CA PRO A 181 -11.70 26.57 -8.65
C PRO A 181 -11.98 27.35 -7.36
N THR A 182 -12.54 28.52 -7.51
CA THR A 182 -12.95 29.36 -6.36
C THR A 182 -14.04 28.66 -5.54
N GLY A 183 -13.88 28.66 -4.22
CA GLY A 183 -14.86 28.13 -3.26
C GLY A 183 -14.92 26.62 -3.16
N LEU A 184 -13.96 25.88 -3.74
CA LEU A 184 -13.81 24.45 -3.47
C LEU A 184 -13.24 24.24 -2.06
N ALA A 185 -14.01 23.62 -1.19
CA ALA A 185 -13.62 23.37 0.20
C ALA A 185 -14.37 22.16 0.78
N PRO A 186 -13.83 21.52 1.84
CA PRO A 186 -14.54 20.48 2.58
C PRO A 186 -15.95 20.89 2.99
N ASN A 187 -16.89 19.95 2.89
CA ASN A 187 -18.32 20.12 3.20
C ASN A 187 -19.07 21.12 2.30
N LYS A 188 -18.49 21.49 1.15
CA LYS A 188 -19.15 22.32 0.14
C LYS A 188 -19.56 21.48 -1.07
N ALA A 189 -20.73 21.79 -1.61
CA ALA A 189 -21.19 21.24 -2.89
C ALA A 189 -20.76 22.19 -4.02
N LYS A 190 -19.94 21.69 -4.94
CA LYS A 190 -19.45 22.43 -6.13
C LYS A 190 -19.18 21.41 -7.25
N PRO A 191 -19.48 21.72 -8.52
CA PRO A 191 -19.14 20.84 -9.66
C PRO A 191 -17.65 20.48 -9.71
N SER A 192 -16.79 21.35 -9.24
CA SER A 192 -15.34 21.11 -9.13
C SER A 192 -14.95 20.01 -8.12
N ALA A 193 -15.81 19.64 -7.17
CA ALA A 193 -15.58 18.48 -6.31
C ALA A 193 -15.60 17.17 -7.11
N LYS A 194 -16.45 17.06 -8.10
CA LYS A 194 -16.48 15.93 -9.04
C LYS A 194 -15.18 15.85 -9.85
N THR A 195 -14.68 16.98 -10.31
CA THR A 195 -13.40 17.08 -11.02
C THR A 195 -12.22 16.66 -10.12
N LEU A 196 -12.22 17.11 -8.84
CA LEU A 196 -11.27 16.66 -7.83
C LEU A 196 -11.32 15.15 -7.61
N GLN A 197 -12.51 14.59 -7.47
CA GLN A 197 -12.72 13.15 -7.25
C GLN A 197 -12.17 12.33 -8.43
N ARG A 198 -12.35 12.79 -9.68
CA ARG A 198 -11.77 12.15 -10.86
C ARG A 198 -10.25 12.16 -10.84
N ALA A 199 -9.64 13.30 -10.50
CA ALA A 199 -8.19 13.40 -10.38
C ALA A 199 -7.65 12.52 -9.24
N LEU A 200 -8.32 12.49 -8.08
CA LEU A 200 -7.97 11.61 -6.96
C LEU A 200 -8.07 10.13 -7.33
N LYS A 201 -9.07 9.73 -8.13
CA LYS A 201 -9.20 8.36 -8.64
C LYS A 201 -8.09 8.04 -9.64
N ALA A 202 -7.82 8.92 -10.59
CA ALA A 202 -6.79 8.73 -11.59
C ALA A 202 -5.40 8.65 -10.98
N ALA A 203 -5.13 9.46 -9.95
CA ALA A 203 -3.89 9.45 -9.18
C ALA A 203 -3.83 8.33 -8.11
N GLY A 204 -4.93 7.59 -7.87
CA GLY A 204 -4.98 6.44 -6.95
C GLY A 204 -5.22 6.76 -5.48
N TYR A 205 -5.65 7.97 -5.15
CA TYR A 205 -5.98 8.36 -3.77
C TYR A 205 -7.45 8.14 -3.40
N MET A 206 -8.30 7.83 -4.38
CA MET A 206 -9.72 7.51 -4.19
C MET A 206 -10.08 6.24 -4.95
N ALA A 207 -10.87 5.38 -4.33
CA ALA A 207 -11.37 4.15 -4.96
C ALA A 207 -12.21 4.47 -6.21
N LYS A 208 -12.01 3.69 -7.28
CA LYS A 208 -12.78 3.85 -8.53
C LYS A 208 -14.28 3.61 -8.33
N SER A 209 -14.66 2.76 -7.35
CA SER A 209 -16.04 2.43 -6.99
C SER A 209 -16.81 3.58 -6.34
N VAL A 210 -16.14 4.59 -5.78
CA VAL A 210 -16.80 5.76 -5.19
C VAL A 210 -17.58 6.51 -6.26
N LYS A 211 -18.90 6.68 -6.08
CA LYS A 211 -19.73 7.46 -7.01
C LYS A 211 -19.31 8.93 -6.96
N GLU A 212 -19.01 9.50 -8.12
CA GLU A 212 -18.66 10.91 -8.24
C GLU A 212 -19.88 11.82 -8.00
N SER A 213 -19.66 12.91 -7.28
CA SER A 213 -20.71 13.89 -6.95
C SER A 213 -20.11 15.28 -6.80
N ASP A 214 -20.96 16.27 -6.80
CA ASP A 214 -20.56 17.67 -6.56
C ASP A 214 -20.24 17.94 -5.09
N ASN A 215 -20.37 16.94 -4.20
CA ASN A 215 -20.12 17.11 -2.78
C ASN A 215 -18.67 16.79 -2.41
N TYR A 216 -17.97 17.75 -1.79
CA TYR A 216 -16.69 17.55 -1.14
C TYR A 216 -16.89 16.91 0.24
N GLY A 217 -17.52 15.74 0.25
CA GLY A 217 -17.91 15.00 1.46
C GLY A 217 -16.76 14.20 2.08
N PRO A 218 -17.07 13.38 3.10
CA PRO A 218 -16.06 12.66 3.89
C PRO A 218 -15.11 11.76 3.06
N GLN A 219 -15.60 11.10 2.01
CA GLN A 219 -14.77 10.27 1.13
C GLN A 219 -13.76 11.09 0.33
N THR A 220 -14.16 12.27 -0.17
CA THR A 220 -13.26 13.20 -0.87
C THR A 220 -12.22 13.76 0.11
N GLN A 221 -12.63 14.12 1.31
CA GLN A 221 -11.76 14.61 2.38
C GLN A 221 -10.71 13.55 2.77
N ALA A 222 -11.13 12.30 2.96
CA ALA A 222 -10.22 11.19 3.27
C ALA A 222 -9.19 10.96 2.15
N ALA A 223 -9.63 11.06 0.89
CA ALA A 223 -8.74 10.91 -0.27
C ALA A 223 -7.72 12.07 -0.36
N VAL A 224 -8.12 13.30 -0.07
CA VAL A 224 -7.21 14.45 -0.01
C VAL A 224 -6.22 14.31 1.15
N VAL A 225 -6.63 13.81 2.31
CA VAL A 225 -5.72 13.48 3.41
C VAL A 225 -4.68 12.44 2.98
N LYS A 226 -5.08 11.38 2.26
CA LYS A 226 -4.15 10.39 1.71
C LYS A 226 -3.14 11.06 0.76
N PHE A 227 -3.60 11.92 -0.16
CA PHE A 227 -2.74 12.69 -1.04
C PHE A 227 -1.75 13.56 -0.25
N HIS A 228 -2.20 14.31 0.73
CA HIS A 228 -1.35 15.17 1.56
C HIS A 228 -0.37 14.38 2.45
N ASN A 229 -0.72 13.17 2.88
CA ASN A 229 0.21 12.31 3.62
C ASN A 229 1.34 11.79 2.71
N ALA A 230 1.03 11.51 1.46
CA ALA A 230 2.03 11.13 0.45
C ALA A 230 2.86 12.34 -0.05
N HIS A 231 2.30 13.57 0.05
CA HIS A 231 2.91 14.80 -0.46
C HIS A 231 2.81 15.93 0.59
N PRO A 232 3.53 15.83 1.71
CA PRO A 232 3.38 16.76 2.84
C PRO A 232 3.69 18.22 2.52
N GLN A 233 4.43 18.50 1.43
CA GLN A 233 4.73 19.85 0.96
C GLN A 233 3.51 20.63 0.46
N TYR A 234 2.39 19.95 0.18
CA TYR A 234 1.13 20.58 -0.24
C TYR A 234 0.11 20.72 0.88
N ARG A 235 0.40 20.14 2.05
CA ARG A 235 -0.43 20.23 3.25
C ARG A 235 -0.25 21.60 3.90
N ALA A 236 -1.31 22.11 4.57
CA ALA A 236 -1.20 23.30 5.38
C ALA A 236 -0.16 23.15 6.49
N ALA A 237 0.59 24.21 6.76
CA ALA A 237 1.64 24.17 7.78
C ALA A 237 1.05 23.85 9.16
N ARG A 238 1.74 22.99 9.92
CA ARG A 238 1.37 22.56 11.28
C ARG A 238 0.04 21.78 11.38
N VAL A 239 -0.52 21.31 10.25
CA VAL A 239 -1.71 20.47 10.22
C VAL A 239 -1.31 19.03 9.94
N THR A 240 -1.58 18.10 10.85
CA THR A 240 -1.25 16.66 10.67
C THR A 240 -2.22 15.95 9.73
N ARG A 241 -3.47 16.40 9.70
CA ARG A 241 -4.52 15.86 8.85
C ARG A 241 -5.25 17.00 8.14
N ASP A 242 -4.92 17.23 6.88
CA ASP A 242 -5.48 18.32 6.07
C ASP A 242 -6.44 17.78 5.01
N PRO A 243 -7.76 17.93 5.17
CA PRO A 243 -8.75 17.50 4.19
C PRO A 243 -8.98 18.52 3.07
N ALA A 244 -8.37 19.71 3.14
CA ALA A 244 -8.60 20.80 2.19
C ALA A 244 -7.46 20.88 1.16
N ILE A 245 -7.77 20.60 -0.12
CA ILE A 245 -6.76 20.78 -1.17
C ILE A 245 -6.64 22.28 -1.51
N GLY A 246 -5.40 22.76 -1.54
CA GLY A 246 -5.07 24.11 -1.96
C GLY A 246 -4.64 24.19 -3.44
N PRO A 247 -4.38 25.40 -3.99
CA PRO A 247 -4.00 25.57 -5.39
C PRO A 247 -2.77 24.77 -5.81
N ARG A 248 -1.72 24.74 -5.00
CA ARG A 248 -0.49 23.94 -5.27
C ARG A 248 -0.76 22.45 -5.26
N GLY A 249 -1.51 21.95 -4.26
CA GLY A 249 -1.91 20.56 -4.17
C GLY A 249 -2.82 20.13 -5.33
N TRP A 250 -3.72 21.00 -5.75
CA TRP A 250 -4.57 20.80 -6.93
C TRP A 250 -3.71 20.62 -8.19
N ALA A 251 -2.82 21.56 -8.48
CA ALA A 251 -1.96 21.49 -9.68
C ALA A 251 -1.11 20.21 -9.67
N ALA A 252 -0.48 19.89 -8.56
CA ALA A 252 0.32 18.67 -8.40
C ALA A 252 -0.51 17.39 -8.58
N LEU A 253 -1.69 17.31 -7.99
CA LEU A 253 -2.59 16.17 -8.14
C LEU A 253 -2.99 15.95 -9.61
N PHE A 254 -3.28 17.03 -10.34
CA PHE A 254 -3.67 16.94 -11.75
C PHE A 254 -2.49 16.55 -12.66
N ARG A 255 -1.27 16.98 -12.38
CA ARG A 255 -0.08 16.49 -13.07
C ARG A 255 0.15 15.01 -12.80
N LEU A 256 0.00 14.54 -11.57
CA LEU A 256 0.06 13.10 -11.23
C LEU A 256 -1.01 12.28 -11.95
N ALA A 257 -2.20 12.82 -12.05
CA ALA A 257 -3.34 12.12 -12.64
C ALA A 257 -3.26 12.01 -14.16
N TYR A 258 -2.75 13.05 -14.84
CA TYR A 258 -2.90 13.23 -16.29
C TYR A 258 -1.64 13.70 -17.01
N GLY A 259 -0.57 14.05 -16.32
CA GLY A 259 0.67 14.62 -16.86
C GLY A 259 1.69 13.58 -17.35
N LYS A 260 1.21 12.48 -17.96
CA LYS A 260 2.08 11.42 -18.54
C LYS A 260 2.56 11.78 -19.91
#